data_d9f31dffe7101721c09f330621480200
#
_entry.id   d9f31dffe7101721c09f330621480200
#
_cell.length_a   1.000
_cell.length_b   1.000
_cell.length_c   1.000
_cell.angle_alpha   90.00
_cell.angle_beta   90.00
_cell.angle_gamma   90.00
#
_symmetry.space_group_name_H-M   'P 1'
#
loop_
_entity.id
_entity.type
_entity.pdbx_description
1 polymer ?
#
loop_
_entity_poly.entity_id
_entity_poly.type
_entity_poly.pdbx_seq_one_letter_code
_entity_poly.pdbx_strand_id
1 'polypeptide(L)'
;TDAARRQREKEDQEIRRIRAVADKEEFILKVKQGQYISRDDVYQELAARAVALSASLKTEFEARSLDVIALVEGNPKKSGPFVEHVEQVIDEAMNEYAKPVEIEVTFTAEQEADAESDDE
;
A
#
# COMPACT_ATOMS: atom_id res chain seq x y z
N THR A 1 -18.51 49.82 -10.29
CA THR A 1 -19.89 49.55 -10.79
C THR A 1 -20.25 48.07 -10.64
N ASP A 2 -21.52 47.78 -10.54
CA ASP A 2 -21.98 46.38 -10.45
C ASP A 2 -21.69 45.60 -11.73
N ALA A 3 -21.71 46.24 -12.88
CA ALA A 3 -21.35 45.59 -14.14
C ALA A 3 -19.88 45.20 -14.22
N ALA A 4 -18.95 46.05 -13.75
CA ALA A 4 -17.55 45.75 -13.68
C ALA A 4 -17.25 44.62 -12.71
N ARG A 5 -17.90 44.55 -11.55
CA ARG A 5 -17.76 43.48 -10.57
C ARG A 5 -18.25 42.13 -11.12
N ARG A 6 -19.41 42.10 -11.78
CA ARG A 6 -19.92 40.89 -12.43
C ARG A 6 -18.99 40.37 -13.51
N GLN A 7 -18.36 41.26 -14.28
CA GLN A 7 -17.40 40.88 -15.30
C GLN A 7 -16.15 40.23 -14.69
N ARG A 8 -15.61 40.78 -13.60
CA ARG A 8 -14.49 40.20 -12.86
C ARG A 8 -14.83 38.83 -12.27
N GLU A 9 -16.02 38.67 -11.70
CA GLU A 9 -16.47 37.39 -11.18
C GLU A 9 -16.56 36.30 -12.26
N LYS A 10 -17.06 36.67 -13.45
CA LYS A 10 -17.10 35.76 -14.60
C LYS A 10 -15.71 35.38 -15.08
N GLU A 11 -14.80 36.31 -15.14
CA GLU A 11 -13.41 36.07 -15.52
C GLU A 11 -12.71 35.16 -14.52
N ASP A 12 -12.90 35.38 -13.22
CA ASP A 12 -12.34 34.55 -12.16
C ASP A 12 -12.88 33.12 -12.22
N GLN A 13 -14.18 32.94 -12.47
CA GLN A 13 -14.79 31.62 -12.64
C GLN A 13 -14.25 30.89 -13.87
N GLU A 14 -14.06 31.61 -14.98
CA GLU A 14 -13.49 31.05 -16.20
C GLU A 14 -12.03 30.57 -15.99
N ILE A 15 -11.22 31.37 -15.29
CA ILE A 15 -9.85 31.00 -14.93
C ILE A 15 -9.84 29.74 -14.06
N ARG A 16 -10.71 29.65 -13.06
CA ARG A 16 -10.84 28.46 -12.20
C ARG A 16 -11.24 27.23 -13.00
N ARG A 17 -12.17 27.37 -13.94
CA ARG A 17 -12.60 26.27 -14.81
C ARG A 17 -11.45 25.76 -15.67
N ILE A 18 -10.71 26.66 -16.30
CA ILE A 18 -9.56 26.33 -17.14
C ILE A 18 -8.48 25.61 -16.34
N ARG A 19 -8.18 26.09 -15.13
CA ARG A 19 -7.21 25.42 -14.23
C ARG A 19 -7.67 24.02 -13.82
N ALA A 20 -8.95 23.85 -13.48
CA ALA A 20 -9.50 22.55 -13.11
C ALA A 20 -9.39 21.53 -14.26
N VAL A 21 -9.67 21.95 -15.48
CA VAL A 21 -9.52 21.11 -16.69
C VAL A 21 -8.07 20.77 -16.93
N ALA A 22 -7.16 21.74 -16.83
CA ALA A 22 -5.73 21.53 -17.01
C ALA A 22 -5.17 20.55 -15.95
N ASP A 23 -5.54 20.71 -14.69
CA ASP A 23 -5.11 19.83 -13.59
C ASP A 23 -5.61 18.40 -13.79
N LYS A 24 -6.85 18.24 -14.25
CA LYS A 24 -7.41 16.94 -14.58
C LYS A 24 -6.68 16.26 -15.73
N GLU A 25 -6.38 17.00 -16.80
CA GLU A 25 -5.63 16.47 -17.94
C GLU A 25 -4.21 16.07 -17.55
N GLU A 26 -3.55 16.88 -16.73
CA GLU A 26 -2.23 16.59 -16.19
C GLU A 26 -2.23 15.32 -15.33
N PHE A 27 -3.23 15.14 -14.46
CA PHE A 27 -3.40 13.95 -13.64
C PHE A 27 -3.59 12.70 -14.52
N ILE A 28 -4.46 12.78 -15.54
CA ILE A 28 -4.70 11.66 -16.48
C ILE A 28 -3.40 11.30 -17.21
N LEU A 29 -2.62 12.29 -17.61
CA LEU A 29 -1.33 12.07 -18.26
C LEU A 29 -0.34 11.35 -17.33
N LYS A 30 -0.24 11.79 -16.08
CA LYS A 30 0.62 11.15 -15.06
C LYS A 30 0.21 9.70 -14.78
N VAL A 31 -1.10 9.40 -14.76
CA VAL A 31 -1.61 8.03 -14.64
C VAL A 31 -1.18 7.19 -15.85
N LYS A 32 -1.31 7.71 -17.07
CA LYS A 32 -0.86 7.01 -18.29
C LYS A 32 0.65 6.79 -18.33
N GLN A 33 1.43 7.67 -17.70
CA GLN A 33 2.87 7.54 -17.57
C GLN A 33 3.32 6.60 -16.45
N GLY A 34 2.38 5.99 -15.71
CA GLY A 34 2.67 5.08 -14.61
C GLY A 34 3.14 5.75 -13.32
N GLN A 35 2.94 7.06 -13.17
CA GLN A 35 3.33 7.80 -11.96
C GLN A 35 2.34 7.63 -10.80
N TYR A 36 1.13 7.17 -11.10
CA TYR A 36 0.08 6.91 -10.11
C TYR A 36 -0.50 5.52 -10.31
N ILE A 37 -0.79 4.85 -9.22
CA ILE A 37 -1.50 3.58 -9.20
C ILE A 37 -2.77 3.76 -8.35
N SER A 38 -3.88 3.16 -8.77
CA SER A 38 -5.11 3.25 -8.00
C SER A 38 -4.96 2.58 -6.63
N ARG A 39 -5.67 3.10 -5.63
CA ARG A 39 -5.65 2.53 -4.27
C ARG A 39 -6.14 1.07 -4.26
N ASP A 40 -7.18 0.78 -5.03
CA ASP A 40 -7.71 -0.57 -5.15
C ASP A 40 -6.70 -1.55 -5.77
N ASP A 41 -5.98 -1.13 -6.79
CA ASP A 41 -4.91 -1.95 -7.41
C ASP A 41 -3.77 -2.23 -6.43
N VAL A 42 -3.39 -1.24 -5.62
CA VAL A 42 -2.38 -1.42 -4.55
C VAL A 42 -2.87 -2.44 -3.52
N TYR A 43 -4.11 -2.33 -3.06
CA TYR A 43 -4.65 -3.26 -2.08
C TYR A 43 -4.76 -4.68 -2.63
N GLN A 44 -5.17 -4.84 -3.89
CA GLN A 44 -5.21 -6.15 -4.53
C GLN A 44 -3.82 -6.77 -4.67
N GLU A 45 -2.84 -5.98 -5.06
CA GLU A 45 -1.44 -6.42 -5.16
C GLU A 45 -0.89 -6.85 -3.79
N LEU A 46 -1.11 -6.06 -2.74
CA LEU A 46 -0.67 -6.37 -1.38
C LEU A 46 -1.36 -7.64 -0.85
N ALA A 47 -2.66 -7.79 -1.10
CA ALA A 47 -3.41 -8.98 -0.71
C ALA A 47 -2.88 -10.24 -1.41
N ALA A 48 -2.64 -10.15 -2.72
CA ALA A 48 -2.09 -11.26 -3.49
C ALA A 48 -0.70 -11.67 -2.99
N ARG A 49 0.17 -10.71 -2.70
CA ARG A 49 1.51 -10.96 -2.14
C ARG A 49 1.44 -11.57 -0.75
N ALA A 50 0.53 -11.11 0.10
CA ALA A 50 0.34 -11.66 1.44
C ALA A 50 -0.10 -13.13 1.38
N VAL A 51 -1.05 -13.46 0.50
CA VAL A 51 -1.51 -14.83 0.28
C VAL A 51 -0.37 -15.72 -0.22
N ALA A 52 0.40 -15.24 -1.21
CA ALA A 52 1.54 -15.97 -1.75
C ALA A 52 2.62 -16.22 -0.69
N LEU A 53 2.94 -15.22 0.11
CA LEU A 53 3.91 -15.34 1.21
C LEU A 53 3.43 -16.34 2.26
N SER A 54 2.18 -16.25 2.69
CA SER A 54 1.59 -17.19 3.65
C SER A 54 1.67 -18.64 3.15
N ALA A 55 1.26 -18.88 1.90
CA ALA A 55 1.32 -20.21 1.30
C ALA A 55 2.76 -20.74 1.19
N SER A 56 3.70 -19.88 0.80
CA SER A 56 5.11 -20.22 0.70
C SER A 56 5.70 -20.59 2.06
N LEU A 57 5.42 -19.80 3.10
CA LEU A 57 5.89 -20.08 4.46
C LEU A 57 5.34 -21.40 5.00
N LYS A 58 4.06 -21.66 4.80
CA LYS A 58 3.44 -22.94 5.21
C LYS A 58 4.08 -24.14 4.52
N THR A 59 4.30 -24.05 3.21
CA THR A 59 4.97 -25.09 2.44
C THR A 59 6.40 -25.34 2.92
N GLU A 60 7.16 -24.27 3.15
CA GLU A 60 8.55 -24.39 3.62
C GLU A 60 8.64 -24.99 5.03
N PHE A 61 7.78 -24.58 5.95
CA PHE A 61 7.76 -25.17 7.29
C PHE A 61 7.31 -26.62 7.29
N GLU A 62 6.36 -26.99 6.44
CA GLU A 62 5.96 -28.38 6.28
C GLU A 62 7.12 -29.23 5.75
N ALA A 63 7.82 -28.76 4.72
CA ALA A 63 8.94 -29.47 4.12
C ALA A 63 10.12 -29.63 5.08
N ARG A 64 10.34 -28.67 5.97
CA ARG A 64 11.50 -28.61 6.90
C ARG A 64 11.17 -29.00 8.33
N SER A 65 9.95 -29.45 8.61
CA SER A 65 9.48 -29.72 9.97
C SER A 65 10.37 -30.73 10.71
N LEU A 66 10.76 -31.81 10.05
CA LEU A 66 11.63 -32.83 10.66
C LEU A 66 13.03 -32.29 10.95
N ASP A 67 13.57 -31.46 10.08
CA ASP A 67 14.88 -30.83 10.28
C ASP A 67 14.87 -29.88 11.47
N VAL A 68 13.82 -29.07 11.60
CA VAL A 68 13.66 -28.14 12.74
C VAL A 68 13.52 -28.91 14.05
N ILE A 69 12.71 -29.99 14.07
CA ILE A 69 12.55 -30.83 15.26
C ILE A 69 13.88 -31.47 15.65
N ALA A 70 14.65 -31.97 14.68
CA ALA A 70 15.97 -32.55 14.93
C ALA A 70 16.94 -31.51 15.48
N LEU A 71 16.88 -30.27 15.01
CA LEU A 71 17.74 -29.17 15.44
C LEU A 71 17.60 -28.87 16.94
N VAL A 72 16.38 -29.02 17.47
CA VAL A 72 16.07 -28.81 18.90
C VAL A 72 15.97 -30.11 19.70
N GLU A 73 16.44 -31.20 19.13
CA GLU A 73 16.42 -32.53 19.75
C GLU A 73 15.01 -32.98 20.16
N GLY A 74 14.01 -32.59 19.36
CA GLY A 74 12.60 -32.90 19.60
C GLY A 74 12.20 -34.29 19.09
N ASN A 75 10.95 -34.63 19.32
CA ASN A 75 10.36 -35.90 18.88
C ASN A 75 9.83 -35.79 17.45
N PRO A 76 10.37 -36.59 16.49
CA PRO A 76 9.88 -36.53 15.09
C PRO A 76 8.41 -36.88 14.92
N LYS A 77 7.81 -37.64 15.86
CA LYS A 77 6.39 -37.96 15.86
C LYS A 77 5.49 -36.75 16.10
N LYS A 78 6.05 -35.64 16.55
CA LYS A 78 5.36 -34.37 16.80
C LYS A 78 5.38 -33.43 15.58
N SER A 79 5.85 -33.89 14.42
CA SER A 79 5.89 -33.11 13.20
C SER A 79 4.51 -32.53 12.80
N GLY A 80 3.45 -33.35 12.85
CA GLY A 80 2.09 -32.90 12.54
C GLY A 80 1.61 -31.76 13.42
N PRO A 81 1.60 -31.93 14.76
CA PRO A 81 1.24 -30.85 15.70
C PRO A 81 2.13 -29.61 15.58
N PHE A 82 3.41 -29.76 15.29
CA PHE A 82 4.33 -28.66 15.07
C PHE A 82 3.95 -27.84 13.84
N VAL A 83 3.70 -28.49 12.69
CA VAL A 83 3.29 -27.83 11.45
C VAL A 83 1.95 -27.10 11.65
N GLU A 84 0.99 -27.75 12.30
CA GLU A 84 -0.32 -27.15 12.59
C GLU A 84 -0.17 -25.90 13.45
N HIS A 85 0.68 -25.92 14.46
CA HIS A 85 0.94 -24.77 15.31
C HIS A 85 1.59 -23.62 14.53
N VAL A 86 2.58 -23.92 13.69
CA VAL A 86 3.25 -22.92 12.84
C VAL A 86 2.26 -22.29 11.85
N GLU A 87 1.39 -23.09 11.22
CA GLU A 87 0.36 -22.58 10.31
C GLU A 87 -0.61 -21.63 11.03
N GLN A 88 -0.99 -21.95 12.26
CA GLN A 88 -1.80 -21.08 13.10
C GLN A 88 -1.10 -19.76 13.41
N VAL A 89 0.17 -19.79 13.75
CA VAL A 89 0.98 -18.58 13.98
C VAL A 89 1.07 -17.72 12.71
N ILE A 90 1.25 -18.33 11.56
CA ILE A 90 1.29 -17.64 10.27
C ILE A 90 -0.07 -16.98 9.99
N ASP A 91 -1.18 -17.68 10.20
CA ASP A 91 -2.53 -17.14 9.98
C ASP A 91 -2.82 -15.95 10.92
N GLU A 92 -2.42 -16.04 12.18
CA GLU A 92 -2.55 -14.93 13.12
C GLU A 92 -1.71 -13.71 12.68
N ALA A 93 -0.50 -13.94 12.21
CA ALA A 93 0.36 -12.88 11.69
C ALA A 93 -0.24 -12.22 10.44
N MET A 94 -0.81 -13.01 9.53
CA MET A 94 -1.48 -12.48 8.33
C MET A 94 -2.73 -11.68 8.69
N ASN A 95 -3.50 -12.13 9.66
CA ASN A 95 -4.67 -11.40 10.15
C ASN A 95 -4.27 -10.06 10.77
N GLU A 96 -3.18 -10.01 11.51
CA GLU A 96 -2.64 -8.78 12.07
C GLU A 96 -2.15 -7.83 10.97
N TYR A 97 -1.47 -8.36 9.96
CA TYR A 97 -1.02 -7.60 8.79
C TYR A 97 -2.19 -6.98 8.00
N ALA A 98 -3.32 -7.69 7.92
CA ALA A 98 -4.50 -7.24 7.19
C ALA A 98 -5.31 -6.16 7.92
N LYS A 99 -5.07 -5.92 9.22
CA LYS A 99 -5.76 -4.88 9.97
C LYS A 99 -5.40 -3.49 9.45
N PRO A 100 -6.39 -2.56 9.38
CA PRO A 100 -6.11 -1.18 9.03
C PRO A 100 -5.12 -0.55 10.03
N VAL A 101 -4.08 0.07 9.52
CA VAL A 101 -3.11 0.82 10.33
C VAL A 101 -3.31 2.30 10.04
N GLU A 102 -3.61 3.09 11.08
CA GLU A 102 -3.57 4.54 10.99
C GLU A 102 -2.11 5.00 11.08
N ILE A 103 -1.61 5.55 9.99
CA ILE A 103 -0.26 6.12 9.94
C ILE A 103 -0.42 7.64 9.93
N GLU A 104 0.03 8.30 11.02
CA GLU A 104 0.24 9.73 11.00
C GLU A 104 1.56 10.03 10.30
N VAL A 105 1.47 10.73 9.18
CA VAL A 105 2.65 11.21 8.47
C VAL A 105 2.89 12.66 8.89
N THR A 106 3.96 12.90 9.63
CA THR A 106 4.40 14.24 9.98
C THR A 106 5.54 14.63 9.04
N PHE A 107 5.29 15.63 8.20
CA PHE A 107 6.32 16.17 7.33
C PHE A 107 7.14 17.23 8.08
N THR A 108 8.45 17.09 8.04
CA THR A 108 9.37 18.13 8.48
C THR A 108 9.65 19.09 7.32
N ALA A 109 10.14 20.30 7.62
CA ALA A 109 10.50 21.28 6.59
C ALA A 109 11.53 20.73 5.57
N GLU A 110 12.42 19.85 5.98
CA GLU A 110 13.39 19.17 5.11
C GLU A 110 12.71 18.20 4.15
N GLN A 111 11.73 17.45 4.62
CA GLN A 111 10.95 16.51 3.79
C GLN A 111 10.06 17.24 2.79
N GLU A 112 9.50 18.38 3.17
CA GLU A 112 8.74 19.24 2.26
C GLU A 112 9.63 19.81 1.14
N ALA A 113 10.84 20.23 1.46
CA ALA A 113 11.81 20.73 0.48
C ALA A 113 12.23 19.62 -0.51
N ASP A 114 12.45 18.40 -0.05
CA ASP A 114 12.78 17.25 -0.89
C ASP A 114 11.60 16.86 -1.80
N ALA A 115 10.37 16.93 -1.29
CA ALA A 115 9.16 16.67 -2.07
C ALA A 115 8.96 17.73 -3.18
N GLU A 116 9.25 19.00 -2.91
CA GLU A 116 9.19 20.07 -3.91
C GLU A 116 10.31 19.93 -4.96
N SER A 117 11.48 19.45 -4.61
CA SER A 117 12.58 19.24 -5.56
C SER A 117 12.36 18.06 -6.50
N ASP A 118 11.61 17.04 -6.09
CA ASP A 118 11.25 15.89 -6.91
C ASP A 118 10.16 16.20 -7.95
N ASP A 119 9.43 17.31 -7.80
CA ASP A 119 8.40 17.77 -8.75
C ASP A 119 8.97 18.60 -9.91
N GLU A 120 10.25 18.91 -9.92
CA GLU A 120 10.96 19.53 -11.04
C GLU A 120 11.54 18.46 -11.98
#